data_b1aa8d58f68b29da04f9f46f2bec1d03
#
_entry.id   b1aa8d58f68b29da04f9f46f2bec1d03
#
_cell.length_a   1.000
_cell.length_b   1.000
_cell.length_c   1.000
_cell.angle_alpha   90.00
_cell.angle_beta   90.00
_cell.angle_gamma   90.00
#
_symmetry.space_group_name_H-M   'P 1'
#
loop_
_entity.id
_entity.type
_entity.pdbx_description
1 polymer ?
#
loop_
_entity_poly.entity_id
_entity_poly.type
_entity_poly.pdbx_seq_one_letter_code
_entity_poly.pdbx_strand_id
1 'polypeptide(L)'
;YINASDERNIDLVRDKLKTFASSVGFKPMKVVILDEADYLNVNSAQPALRNLMETFSAHCRFILTCNYVEKIIDPIQSRCQTYKIVPPSKKEVAVHAKTILEKENISFDLDDLALVVTAGYPDLRKVINELQRMSINGKLSVDKDGMIHNEFKLQFLDAIRNGESIGTIRKMVADSNFTEYTELYR
;
A
#
# COMPACT_ATOMS: atom_id res chain seq x y z
N TYR A 1 14.35 -3.18 13.42
CA TYR A 1 13.22 -2.60 12.68
C TYR A 1 12.79 -1.29 13.33
N ILE A 2 12.60 -0.26 12.52
CA ILE A 2 12.12 1.06 12.93
C ILE A 2 11.18 1.58 11.83
N ASN A 3 10.03 2.15 12.23
CA ASN A 3 9.17 2.89 11.32
C ASN A 3 9.58 4.36 11.34
N ALA A 4 10.00 4.90 10.19
CA ALA A 4 10.45 6.27 10.05
C ALA A 4 9.30 7.30 10.07
N SER A 5 8.04 6.86 9.97
CA SER A 5 6.89 7.75 10.14
C SER A 5 6.67 8.17 11.59
N ASP A 6 7.08 7.33 12.55
CA ASP A 6 6.98 7.62 13.99
C ASP A 6 8.08 8.57 14.45
N GLU A 7 9.30 8.38 13.92
CA GLU A 7 10.46 9.18 14.28
C GLU A 7 11.17 9.72 13.03
N ARG A 8 10.86 10.95 12.63
CA ARG A 8 11.32 11.57 11.37
C ARG A 8 12.63 12.35 11.49
N ASN A 9 13.13 12.52 12.70
CA ASN A 9 14.20 13.45 13.03
C ASN A 9 15.59 12.85 12.89
N ILE A 10 16.58 13.76 12.83
CA ILE A 10 18.00 13.42 12.76
C ILE A 10 18.47 12.61 14.00
N ASP A 11 17.82 12.81 15.15
CA ASP A 11 18.17 12.14 16.41
C ASP A 11 17.98 10.62 16.32
N LEU A 12 16.95 10.14 15.59
CA LEU A 12 16.80 8.74 15.25
C LEU A 12 18.09 8.18 14.63
N VAL A 13 18.63 8.89 13.64
CA VAL A 13 19.81 8.43 12.89
C VAL A 13 21.06 8.54 13.74
N ARG A 14 21.24 9.65 14.47
CA ARG A 14 22.44 9.91 15.27
C ARG A 14 22.51 9.01 16.49
N ASP A 15 21.42 8.82 17.20
CA ASP A 15 21.41 8.13 18.48
C ASP A 15 21.11 6.65 18.32
N LYS A 16 19.92 6.30 17.83
CA LYS A 16 19.49 4.89 17.76
C LYS A 16 20.25 4.11 16.71
N LEU A 17 20.26 4.58 15.46
CA LEU A 17 20.88 3.83 14.37
C LEU A 17 22.41 3.77 14.51
N LYS A 18 23.04 4.88 14.87
CA LYS A 18 24.48 4.93 15.08
C LYS A 18 24.91 4.01 16.23
N THR A 19 24.21 4.09 17.37
CA THR A 19 24.49 3.21 18.53
C THR A 19 24.35 1.74 18.16
N PHE A 20 23.28 1.39 17.45
CA PHE A 20 23.10 0.01 16.97
C PHE A 20 24.20 -0.40 15.99
N ALA A 21 24.52 0.43 15.00
CA ALA A 21 25.52 0.10 13.99
C ALA A 21 26.92 -0.06 14.57
N SER A 22 27.28 0.80 15.57
CA SER A 22 28.61 0.78 16.23
C SER A 22 28.76 -0.28 17.33
N SER A 23 27.65 -0.81 17.88
CA SER A 23 27.73 -1.82 18.95
C SER A 23 28.39 -3.12 18.46
N VAL A 24 28.99 -3.87 19.39
CA VAL A 24 29.50 -5.21 19.08
C VAL A 24 28.31 -6.18 19.00
N GLY A 25 28.18 -6.88 17.87
CA GLY A 25 27.10 -7.86 17.66
C GLY A 25 27.61 -9.30 17.81
N PHE A 26 26.73 -10.20 18.20
CA PHE A 26 27.03 -11.65 18.24
C PHE A 26 27.19 -12.28 16.85
N LYS A 27 26.72 -11.60 15.80
CA LYS A 27 26.83 -12.02 14.40
C LYS A 27 27.68 -11.02 13.60
N PRO A 28 28.38 -11.47 12.56
CA PRO A 28 29.28 -10.62 11.80
C PRO A 28 28.56 -9.51 11.02
N MET A 29 27.26 -9.66 10.74
CA MET A 29 26.47 -8.72 9.98
C MET A 29 25.21 -8.31 10.74
N LYS A 30 24.96 -7.01 10.81
CA LYS A 30 23.74 -6.40 11.31
C LYS A 30 22.84 -5.97 10.16
N VAL A 31 21.54 -5.94 10.41
CA VAL A 31 20.56 -5.43 9.45
C VAL A 31 19.68 -4.40 10.15
N VAL A 32 19.59 -3.22 9.55
CA VAL A 32 18.64 -2.16 9.91
C VAL A 32 17.55 -2.14 8.86
N ILE A 33 16.30 -2.24 9.30
CA ILE A 33 15.12 -2.08 8.45
C ILE A 33 14.47 -0.76 8.83
N LEU A 34 14.38 0.16 7.87
CA LEU A 34 13.69 1.44 7.98
C LEU A 34 12.44 1.39 7.11
N ASP A 35 11.31 1.25 7.75
CA ASP A 35 10.02 1.26 7.09
C ASP A 35 9.55 2.70 6.88
N GLU A 36 8.90 2.98 5.75
CA GLU A 36 8.43 4.31 5.39
C GLU A 36 9.55 5.39 5.40
N ALA A 37 10.72 5.05 4.88
CA ALA A 37 11.90 5.91 4.90
C ALA A 37 11.72 7.26 4.18
N ASP A 38 10.72 7.40 3.31
CA ASP A 38 10.32 8.65 2.67
C ASP A 38 9.71 9.69 3.63
N TYR A 39 9.44 9.32 4.88
CA TYR A 39 9.07 10.25 5.94
C TYR A 39 10.27 10.88 6.65
N LEU A 40 11.50 10.36 6.46
CA LEU A 40 12.70 10.98 7.04
C LEU A 40 12.93 12.37 6.48
N ASN A 41 13.31 13.32 7.36
CA ASN A 41 13.60 14.68 6.96
C ASN A 41 14.73 14.73 5.91
N VAL A 42 14.42 15.29 4.74
CA VAL A 42 15.29 15.34 3.55
C VAL A 42 16.54 16.14 3.79
N ASN A 43 16.46 17.22 4.59
CA ASN A 43 17.57 18.15 4.79
C ASN A 43 18.50 17.77 5.94
N SER A 44 18.09 16.87 6.83
CA SER A 44 18.86 16.54 8.02
C SER A 44 19.03 15.03 8.26
N ALA A 45 17.93 14.28 8.35
CA ALA A 45 17.98 12.86 8.70
C ALA A 45 18.52 12.00 7.54
N GLN A 46 18.10 12.26 6.31
CA GLN A 46 18.57 11.49 5.16
C GLN A 46 20.08 11.70 4.86
N PRO A 47 20.65 12.92 4.89
CA PRO A 47 22.11 13.10 4.77
C PRO A 47 22.90 12.42 5.91
N ALA A 48 22.37 12.43 7.14
CA ALA A 48 23.00 11.72 8.25
C ALA A 48 22.95 10.19 8.04
N LEU A 49 21.82 9.67 7.56
CA LEU A 49 21.66 8.25 7.22
C LEU A 49 22.67 7.83 6.12
N ARG A 50 22.83 8.64 5.07
CA ARG A 50 23.81 8.39 4.01
C ARG A 50 25.21 8.20 4.62
N ASN A 51 25.66 9.12 5.48
CA ASN A 51 26.96 9.03 6.12
C ASN A 51 27.10 7.77 6.97
N LEU A 52 26.06 7.40 7.68
CA LEU A 52 26.01 6.20 8.52
C LEU A 52 26.09 4.92 7.67
N MET A 53 25.40 4.87 6.55
CA MET A 53 25.48 3.75 5.61
C MET A 53 26.91 3.55 5.06
N GLU A 54 27.63 4.64 4.76
CA GLU A 54 29.02 4.58 4.30
C GLU A 54 29.95 4.09 5.41
N THR A 55 29.84 4.69 6.61
CA THR A 55 30.72 4.41 7.75
C THR A 55 30.64 2.97 8.21
N PHE A 56 29.47 2.38 8.23
CA PHE A 56 29.22 1.04 8.76
C PHE A 56 28.97 -0.02 7.69
N SER A 57 29.29 0.27 6.43
CA SER A 57 29.05 -0.63 5.29
C SER A 57 29.68 -2.03 5.44
N ALA A 58 30.79 -2.17 6.18
CA ALA A 58 31.44 -3.46 6.42
C ALA A 58 30.64 -4.38 7.35
N HIS A 59 29.85 -3.84 8.29
CA HIS A 59 29.22 -4.59 9.37
C HIS A 59 27.71 -4.42 9.47
N CYS A 60 27.15 -3.48 8.71
CA CYS A 60 25.72 -3.18 8.74
C CYS A 60 25.14 -3.05 7.34
N ARG A 61 23.96 -3.63 7.13
CA ARG A 61 23.16 -3.46 5.92
C ARG A 61 21.87 -2.73 6.24
N PHE A 62 21.40 -1.96 5.26
CA PHE A 62 20.20 -1.16 5.40
C PHE A 62 19.18 -1.61 4.37
N ILE A 63 17.97 -1.86 4.84
CA ILE A 63 16.79 -2.12 4.02
C ILE A 63 15.84 -0.94 4.26
N LEU A 64 15.51 -0.23 3.19
CA LEU A 64 14.58 0.89 3.24
C LEU A 64 13.33 0.53 2.43
N THR A 65 12.16 0.74 3.01
CA THR A 65 10.91 0.72 2.27
C THR A 65 10.40 2.14 2.11
N CYS A 66 9.74 2.43 1.02
CA CYS A 66 9.10 3.73 0.77
C CYS A 66 7.95 3.58 -0.22
N ASN A 67 6.99 4.48 -0.14
CA ASN A 67 5.92 4.61 -1.12
C ASN A 67 6.31 5.57 -2.26
N TYR A 68 7.13 6.57 -1.96
CA TYR A 68 7.54 7.64 -2.87
C TYR A 68 9.07 7.71 -2.94
N VAL A 69 9.65 7.04 -3.95
CA VAL A 69 11.11 6.99 -4.13
C VAL A 69 11.70 8.40 -4.39
N GLU A 70 10.94 9.28 -5.00
CA GLU A 70 11.32 10.67 -5.27
C GLU A 70 11.52 11.52 -4.01
N LYS A 71 11.03 11.06 -2.85
CA LYS A 71 11.29 11.70 -1.56
C LYS A 71 12.59 11.23 -0.91
N ILE A 72 13.22 10.20 -1.45
CA ILE A 72 14.53 9.72 -1.02
C ILE A 72 15.61 10.42 -1.84
N ILE A 73 16.58 11.06 -1.17
CA ILE A 73 17.66 11.79 -1.84
C ILE A 73 18.50 10.88 -2.74
N ASP A 74 18.92 11.36 -3.91
CA ASP A 74 19.72 10.61 -4.88
C ASP A 74 20.98 9.95 -4.28
N PRO A 75 21.72 10.61 -3.33
CA PRO A 75 22.87 9.98 -2.69
C PRO A 75 22.54 8.70 -1.89
N ILE A 76 21.34 8.53 -1.37
CA ILE A 76 20.89 7.28 -0.74
C ILE A 76 20.51 6.27 -1.82
N GLN A 77 19.70 6.70 -2.80
CA GLN A 77 19.27 5.81 -3.88
C GLN A 77 20.46 5.17 -4.61
N SER A 78 21.51 5.96 -4.90
CA SER A 78 22.73 5.46 -5.58
C SER A 78 23.54 4.43 -4.79
N ARG A 79 23.31 4.33 -3.46
CA ARG A 79 23.95 3.36 -2.55
C ARG A 79 23.08 2.14 -2.28
N CYS A 80 21.87 2.12 -2.77
CA CYS A 80 20.91 1.04 -2.59
C CYS A 80 20.64 0.34 -3.91
N GLN A 81 20.39 -0.95 -3.84
CA GLN A 81 19.75 -1.65 -4.94
C GLN A 81 18.25 -1.44 -4.82
N THR A 82 17.66 -0.80 -5.83
CA THR A 82 16.23 -0.46 -5.81
C THR A 82 15.41 -1.56 -6.46
N TYR A 83 14.36 -1.99 -5.78
CA TYR A 83 13.36 -2.92 -6.27
C TYR A 83 11.99 -2.26 -6.28
N LYS A 84 11.35 -2.22 -7.43
CA LYS A 84 9.97 -1.77 -7.54
C LYS A 84 9.03 -2.93 -7.30
N ILE A 85 8.28 -2.87 -6.20
CA ILE A 85 7.24 -3.85 -5.88
C ILE A 85 5.94 -3.41 -6.55
N VAL A 86 5.44 -4.23 -7.46
CA VAL A 86 4.16 -3.99 -8.14
C VAL A 86 3.09 -4.89 -7.56
N PRO A 87 1.81 -4.44 -7.55
CA PRO A 87 0.71 -5.28 -7.09
C PRO A 87 0.63 -6.57 -7.94
N PRO A 88 0.29 -7.71 -7.33
CA PRO A 88 0.00 -8.92 -8.09
C PRO A 88 -1.24 -8.73 -8.95
N SER A 89 -1.45 -9.60 -9.93
CA SER A 89 -2.65 -9.55 -10.77
C SER A 89 -3.93 -9.76 -9.96
N LYS A 90 -5.06 -9.23 -10.41
CA LYS A 90 -6.36 -9.45 -9.77
C LYS A 90 -6.66 -10.94 -9.55
N LYS A 91 -6.24 -11.80 -10.50
CA LYS A 91 -6.41 -13.26 -10.40
C LYS A 91 -5.62 -13.84 -9.23
N GLU A 92 -4.37 -13.45 -9.06
CA GLU A 92 -3.53 -13.90 -7.94
C GLU A 92 -4.08 -13.42 -6.61
N VAL A 93 -4.56 -12.17 -6.55
CA VAL A 93 -5.23 -11.61 -5.37
C VAL A 93 -6.48 -12.42 -5.03
N ALA A 94 -7.31 -12.77 -6.03
CA ALA A 94 -8.51 -13.58 -5.82
C ALA A 94 -8.18 -15.00 -5.31
N VAL A 95 -7.14 -15.63 -5.85
CA VAL A 95 -6.68 -16.94 -5.37
C VAL A 95 -6.19 -16.86 -3.93
N HIS A 96 -5.44 -15.82 -3.59
CA HIS A 96 -4.97 -15.62 -2.21
C HIS A 96 -6.12 -15.35 -1.25
N ALA A 97 -7.06 -14.49 -1.62
CA ALA A 97 -8.26 -14.19 -0.84
C ALA A 97 -9.12 -15.44 -0.61
N LYS A 98 -9.32 -16.26 -1.65
CA LYS A 98 -9.98 -17.56 -1.55
C LYS A 98 -9.29 -18.46 -0.50
N THR A 99 -7.96 -18.57 -0.56
CA THR A 99 -7.20 -19.39 0.40
C THR A 99 -7.37 -18.91 1.84
N ILE A 100 -7.49 -17.59 2.06
CA ILE A 100 -7.74 -17.03 3.40
C ILE A 100 -9.14 -17.43 3.87
N LEU A 101 -10.18 -17.25 3.05
CA LEU A 101 -11.56 -17.60 3.42
C LEU A 101 -11.72 -19.09 3.72
N GLU A 102 -11.07 -19.95 2.94
CA GLU A 102 -11.06 -21.42 3.17
C GLU A 102 -10.39 -21.78 4.51
N LYS A 103 -9.27 -21.15 4.85
CA LYS A 103 -8.58 -21.37 6.15
C LYS A 103 -9.39 -20.91 7.35
N GLU A 104 -10.13 -19.82 7.19
CA GLU A 104 -11.02 -19.26 8.21
C GLU A 104 -12.39 -19.96 8.26
N ASN A 105 -12.61 -21.01 7.42
CA ASN A 105 -13.87 -21.74 7.31
C ASN A 105 -15.08 -20.84 6.98
N ILE A 106 -14.87 -19.82 6.14
CA ILE A 106 -15.90 -18.91 5.67
C ILE A 106 -16.45 -19.43 4.34
N SER A 107 -17.77 -19.65 4.27
CA SER A 107 -18.44 -19.99 3.02
C SER A 107 -18.61 -18.75 2.14
N PHE A 108 -18.36 -18.86 0.85
CA PHE A 108 -18.43 -17.73 -0.09
C PHE A 108 -18.89 -18.17 -1.48
N ASP A 109 -19.46 -17.24 -2.23
CA ASP A 109 -19.69 -17.34 -3.66
C ASP A 109 -18.48 -16.75 -4.41
N LEU A 110 -18.10 -17.34 -5.55
CA LEU A 110 -16.98 -16.86 -6.37
C LEU A 110 -17.26 -15.47 -6.97
N ASP A 111 -18.51 -15.19 -7.32
CA ASP A 111 -18.90 -13.89 -7.85
C ASP A 111 -18.81 -12.80 -6.79
N ASP A 112 -19.23 -13.09 -5.55
CA ASP A 112 -19.11 -12.18 -4.42
C ASP A 112 -17.64 -11.90 -4.08
N LEU A 113 -16.79 -12.94 -4.10
CA LEU A 113 -15.35 -12.78 -3.93
C LEU A 113 -14.73 -11.90 -5.03
N ALA A 114 -15.11 -12.11 -6.28
CA ALA A 114 -14.61 -11.33 -7.41
C ALA A 114 -15.00 -9.85 -7.32
N LEU A 115 -16.20 -9.55 -6.84
CA LEU A 115 -16.66 -8.17 -6.58
C LEU A 115 -15.79 -7.49 -5.52
N VAL A 116 -15.56 -8.13 -4.38
CA VAL A 116 -14.72 -7.55 -3.31
C VAL A 116 -13.30 -7.31 -3.79
N VAL A 117 -12.70 -8.27 -4.50
CA VAL A 117 -11.36 -8.13 -5.05
C VAL A 117 -11.30 -6.97 -6.05
N THR A 118 -12.29 -6.83 -6.93
CA THR A 118 -12.33 -5.77 -7.93
C THR A 118 -12.45 -4.39 -7.29
N ALA A 119 -13.29 -4.25 -6.26
CA ALA A 119 -13.51 -2.98 -5.55
C ALA A 119 -12.31 -2.55 -4.68
N GLY A 120 -11.52 -3.49 -4.18
CA GLY A 120 -10.34 -3.19 -3.34
C GLY A 120 -9.04 -3.05 -4.10
N TYR A 121 -8.91 -3.68 -5.29
CA TYR A 121 -7.69 -3.68 -6.08
C TYR A 121 -7.26 -2.25 -6.49
N PRO A 122 -5.95 -1.90 -6.47
CA PRO A 122 -4.78 -2.76 -6.23
C PRO A 122 -4.36 -2.90 -4.75
N ASP A 123 -5.10 -2.36 -3.81
CA ASP A 123 -4.77 -2.37 -2.38
C ASP A 123 -5.23 -3.69 -1.74
N LEU A 124 -4.25 -4.61 -1.52
CA LEU A 124 -4.53 -5.90 -0.88
C LEU A 124 -5.04 -5.76 0.55
N ARG A 125 -4.55 -4.75 1.29
CA ARG A 125 -4.99 -4.50 2.67
C ARG A 125 -6.48 -4.13 2.67
N LYS A 126 -6.89 -3.28 1.73
CA LYS A 126 -8.30 -2.93 1.54
C LYS A 126 -9.14 -4.15 1.19
N VAL A 127 -8.68 -5.00 0.26
CA VAL A 127 -9.38 -6.25 -0.10
C VAL A 127 -9.58 -7.13 1.13
N ILE A 128 -8.52 -7.38 1.92
CA ILE A 128 -8.61 -8.26 3.11
C ILE A 128 -9.52 -7.66 4.17
N ASN A 129 -9.43 -6.35 4.43
CA ASN A 129 -10.30 -5.67 5.39
C ASN A 129 -11.77 -5.73 4.98
N GLU A 130 -12.07 -5.56 3.70
CA GLU A 130 -13.45 -5.68 3.18
C GLU A 130 -13.96 -7.13 3.29
N LEU A 131 -13.14 -8.13 2.97
CA LEU A 131 -13.48 -9.53 3.17
C LEU A 131 -13.78 -9.82 4.65
N GLN A 132 -12.97 -9.33 5.56
CA GLN A 132 -13.18 -9.49 7.01
C GLN A 132 -14.47 -8.81 7.45
N ARG A 133 -14.71 -7.58 7.02
CA ARG A 133 -15.93 -6.81 7.33
C ARG A 133 -17.20 -7.49 6.86
N MET A 134 -17.15 -8.11 5.68
CA MET A 134 -18.31 -8.77 5.06
C MET A 134 -18.49 -10.23 5.48
N SER A 135 -17.52 -10.80 6.20
CA SER A 135 -17.62 -12.16 6.73
C SER A 135 -18.42 -12.17 8.05
N ILE A 136 -19.70 -12.48 7.95
CA ILE A 136 -20.62 -12.49 9.08
C ILE A 136 -21.13 -13.92 9.30
N ASN A 137 -21.06 -14.42 10.53
CA ASN A 137 -21.57 -15.77 10.91
C ASN A 137 -21.01 -16.92 10.01
N GLY A 138 -19.73 -16.82 9.64
CA GLY A 138 -19.07 -17.86 8.82
C GLY A 138 -19.45 -17.83 7.33
N LYS A 139 -20.08 -16.76 6.88
CA LYS A 139 -20.45 -16.57 5.46
C LYS A 139 -20.03 -15.20 4.99
N LEU A 140 -19.48 -15.12 3.76
CA LEU A 140 -19.27 -13.86 3.05
C LEU A 140 -20.63 -13.33 2.57
N SER A 141 -21.03 -12.15 3.05
CA SER A 141 -22.27 -11.48 2.68
C SER A 141 -21.93 -10.12 2.06
N VAL A 142 -22.02 -10.05 0.75
CA VAL A 142 -21.68 -8.85 -0.03
C VAL A 142 -22.93 -8.02 -0.28
N ASP A 143 -22.89 -6.76 0.14
CA ASP A 143 -23.87 -5.76 -0.28
C ASP A 143 -23.57 -5.36 -1.73
N LYS A 144 -24.26 -6.01 -2.66
CA LYS A 144 -24.07 -5.81 -4.11
C LYS A 144 -24.42 -4.38 -4.52
N ASP A 145 -25.44 -3.80 -3.95
CA ASP A 145 -25.90 -2.46 -4.31
C ASP A 145 -24.87 -1.39 -3.93
N GLY A 146 -24.33 -1.45 -2.73
CA GLY A 146 -23.30 -0.52 -2.27
C GLY A 146 -21.95 -0.66 -3.02
N MET A 147 -21.60 -1.86 -3.46
CA MET A 147 -20.37 -2.09 -4.24
C MET A 147 -20.50 -1.66 -5.69
N ILE A 148 -21.64 -1.91 -6.34
CA ILE A 148 -21.94 -1.45 -7.70
C ILE A 148 -21.86 0.09 -7.75
N HIS A 149 -22.37 0.78 -6.74
CA HIS A 149 -22.25 2.24 -6.63
C HIS A 149 -20.80 2.74 -6.59
N ASN A 150 -19.92 2.07 -5.86
CA ASN A 150 -18.51 2.44 -5.80
C ASN A 150 -17.76 2.16 -7.12
N GLU A 151 -18.06 1.07 -7.78
CA GLU A 151 -17.49 0.74 -9.10
C GLU A 151 -17.95 1.74 -10.17
N PHE A 152 -19.22 2.12 -10.13
CA PHE A 152 -19.77 3.16 -10.99
C PHE A 152 -19.07 4.51 -10.80
N LYS A 153 -18.82 4.93 -9.55
CA LYS A 153 -18.06 6.18 -9.29
C LYS A 153 -16.68 6.17 -9.94
N LEU A 154 -15.97 5.05 -9.88
CA LEU A 154 -14.64 4.93 -10.49
C LEU A 154 -14.74 4.99 -12.02
N GLN A 155 -15.68 4.24 -12.62
CA GLN A 155 -15.91 4.27 -14.08
C GLN A 155 -16.32 5.67 -14.55
N PHE A 156 -17.15 6.37 -13.80
CA PHE A 156 -17.59 7.74 -14.08
C PHE A 156 -16.42 8.73 -14.06
N LEU A 157 -15.53 8.64 -13.05
CA LEU A 157 -14.33 9.48 -12.96
C LEU A 157 -13.35 9.19 -14.09
N ASP A 158 -13.18 7.93 -14.46
CA ASP A 158 -12.32 7.54 -15.58
C ASP A 158 -12.88 8.04 -16.93
N ALA A 159 -14.18 7.98 -17.13
CA ALA A 159 -14.83 8.52 -18.34
C ALA A 159 -14.64 10.03 -18.46
N ILE A 160 -14.76 10.78 -17.36
CA ILE A 160 -14.47 12.23 -17.34
C ILE A 160 -12.99 12.49 -17.64
N ARG A 161 -12.09 11.76 -17.02
CA ARG A 161 -10.63 11.90 -17.19
C ARG A 161 -10.18 11.61 -18.62
N ASN A 162 -10.82 10.64 -19.27
CA ASN A 162 -10.55 10.26 -20.66
C ASN A 162 -11.22 11.19 -21.67
N GLY A 163 -11.99 12.20 -21.22
CA GLY A 163 -12.64 13.18 -22.09
C GLY A 163 -13.80 12.61 -22.91
N GLU A 164 -14.51 11.62 -22.38
CA GLU A 164 -15.68 11.04 -23.05
C GLU A 164 -16.79 12.08 -23.27
N SER A 165 -17.62 11.86 -24.28
CA SER A 165 -18.68 12.80 -24.61
C SER A 165 -19.71 12.92 -23.48
N ILE A 166 -20.27 14.12 -23.29
CA ILE A 166 -21.32 14.36 -22.30
C ILE A 166 -22.52 13.42 -22.52
N GLY A 167 -22.81 13.04 -23.79
CA GLY A 167 -23.86 12.08 -24.12
C GLY A 167 -23.58 10.68 -23.58
N THR A 168 -22.33 10.22 -23.68
CA THR A 168 -21.90 8.91 -23.12
C THR A 168 -21.99 8.92 -21.59
N ILE A 169 -21.47 9.99 -20.96
CA ILE A 169 -21.50 10.17 -19.50
C ILE A 169 -22.95 10.20 -18.98
N ARG A 170 -23.86 10.93 -19.66
CA ARG A 170 -25.30 10.95 -19.30
C ARG A 170 -25.95 9.58 -19.40
N LYS A 171 -25.61 8.80 -20.42
CA LYS A 171 -26.12 7.42 -20.56
C LYS A 171 -25.62 6.53 -19.41
N MET A 172 -24.35 6.60 -19.08
CA MET A 172 -23.78 5.85 -17.96
C MET A 172 -24.52 6.16 -16.63
N VAL A 173 -24.81 7.44 -16.37
CA VAL A 173 -25.55 7.87 -15.18
C VAL A 173 -27.00 7.37 -15.20
N ALA A 174 -27.68 7.42 -16.36
CA ALA A 174 -29.05 6.97 -16.49
C ALA A 174 -29.20 5.44 -16.32
N ASP A 175 -28.22 4.68 -16.82
CA ASP A 175 -28.22 3.21 -16.79
C ASP A 175 -27.80 2.65 -15.40
N SER A 176 -27.15 3.46 -14.55
CA SER A 176 -26.62 3.03 -13.25
C SER A 176 -27.62 2.98 -12.10
N ASN A 177 -28.88 3.40 -12.28
CA ASN A 177 -29.88 3.57 -11.22
C ASN A 177 -29.41 4.39 -10.00
N PHE A 178 -28.45 5.31 -10.22
CA PHE A 178 -27.85 6.11 -9.17
C PHE A 178 -28.85 7.17 -8.69
N THR A 179 -29.21 7.14 -7.41
CA THR A 179 -30.23 8.04 -6.81
C THR A 179 -29.63 9.20 -6.01
N GLU A 180 -28.36 9.11 -5.54
CA GLU A 180 -27.72 10.12 -4.72
C GLU A 180 -26.64 10.90 -5.47
N TYR A 181 -27.03 11.83 -6.31
CA TYR A 181 -26.13 12.64 -7.14
C TYR A 181 -25.18 13.55 -6.34
N THR A 182 -25.52 13.89 -5.09
CA THR A 182 -24.70 14.75 -4.22
C THR A 182 -23.32 14.16 -3.89
N GLU A 183 -23.17 12.85 -3.93
CA GLU A 183 -21.89 12.17 -3.72
C GLU A 183 -20.94 12.21 -4.94
N LEU A 184 -21.44 12.54 -6.13
CA LEU A 184 -20.63 12.68 -7.35
C LEU A 184 -19.89 14.02 -7.40
N TYR A 185 -20.28 14.99 -6.57
CA TYR A 185 -19.69 16.34 -6.52
C TYR A 185 -18.67 16.53 -5.37
N ARG A 186 -18.41 15.51 -4.59
CA ARG A 186 -17.39 15.48 -3.54
C ARG A 186 -16.18 14.67 -3.94
#